data_93fcc1e49a29458be181ab781e4108f6
#
_entry.id   93fcc1e49a29458be181ab781e4108f6
#
_cell.length_a   1.000
_cell.length_b   1.000
_cell.length_c   1.000
_cell.angle_alpha   90.00
_cell.angle_beta   90.00
_cell.angle_gamma   90.00
#
_symmetry.space_group_name_H-M   'P 1'
#
loop_
_entity.id
_entity.type
_entity.pdbx_description
1 polymer ?
#
loop_
_entity_poly.entity_id
_entity_poly.type
_entity_poly.pdbx_seq_one_letter_code
_entity_poly.pdbx_strand_id
1 'polypeptide(L)'
;MNTISQTTYLAIYISDNEHLERYLPLLNVLNRPVLLLCSPEVDDGVEVNENISAIAIEDMNVDMMERLQEVLSLDGLLLAPDIDVLLHHVDNLKFPVITLNPFVTQDEQITIINKEAPCRYLKTASVPKLHIGCGPFVIEGWLNTDVKCNYPEVSYLNAGKPYPFPDNSFEYIFSEHLFEHLSIVEQTVMLEECYRILKPGRRVRLAMPNLHFIMDLYNHPNKEYNRKYLEWSYRLFGIRKDTPKVSEVDYPIHVINNFFHLWRHQFIHTPESLERMACEIGFKDIRPYTIGCSDTPTLQGLEKHGQSIPSWANELETFVVEMEK
;
A
#
# COMPACT_ATOMS: atom_id res chain seq x y z
N MET A 1 -8.38 -29.67 -38.84
CA MET A 1 -8.81 -28.40 -38.18
C MET A 1 -7.55 -27.79 -37.59
N ASN A 2 -7.01 -26.76 -38.26
CA ASN A 2 -5.85 -26.03 -37.76
C ASN A 2 -6.29 -25.19 -36.56
N THR A 3 -5.85 -25.58 -35.39
CA THR A 3 -5.90 -24.71 -34.22
C THR A 3 -5.00 -23.49 -34.50
N ILE A 4 -5.61 -22.37 -34.83
CA ILE A 4 -4.93 -21.07 -34.83
C ILE A 4 -4.54 -20.87 -33.36
N SER A 5 -3.25 -20.92 -33.06
CA SER A 5 -2.75 -20.57 -31.73
C SER A 5 -3.13 -19.09 -31.51
N GLN A 6 -4.06 -18.84 -30.60
CA GLN A 6 -4.39 -17.48 -30.21
C GLN A 6 -3.14 -16.86 -29.59
N THR A 7 -2.59 -15.86 -30.25
CA THR A 7 -1.46 -15.11 -29.72
C THR A 7 -1.93 -14.33 -28.49
N THR A 8 -1.29 -14.56 -27.37
CA THR A 8 -1.62 -13.87 -26.10
C THR A 8 -0.72 -12.67 -25.94
N TYR A 9 -1.30 -11.51 -25.76
CA TYR A 9 -0.60 -10.23 -25.65
C TYR A 9 -0.50 -9.78 -24.21
N LEU A 10 0.64 -9.14 -23.86
CA LEU A 10 0.75 -8.27 -22.70
C LEU A 10 0.34 -6.86 -23.15
N ALA A 11 -0.74 -6.32 -22.61
CA ALA A 11 -1.20 -4.98 -22.93
C ALA A 11 -0.59 -3.96 -21.96
N ILE A 12 -0.10 -2.85 -22.49
CA ILE A 12 0.57 -1.79 -21.74
C ILE A 12 -0.02 -0.46 -22.15
N TYR A 13 -0.49 0.33 -21.18
CA TYR A 13 -0.95 1.69 -21.42
C TYR A 13 0.11 2.72 -21.06
N ILE A 14 0.34 3.69 -21.93
CA ILE A 14 1.31 4.78 -21.80
C ILE A 14 0.61 6.11 -22.07
N SER A 15 0.63 7.01 -21.09
CA SER A 15 -0.06 8.30 -21.13
C SER A 15 0.72 9.39 -21.84
N ASP A 16 2.06 9.32 -21.84
CA ASP A 16 2.93 10.38 -22.38
C ASP A 16 4.29 9.85 -22.85
N ASN A 17 5.05 10.71 -23.55
CA ASN A 17 6.34 10.36 -24.11
C ASN A 17 7.44 10.09 -23.08
N GLU A 18 7.41 10.74 -21.91
CA GLU A 18 8.41 10.51 -20.87
C GLU A 18 8.32 9.08 -20.36
N HIS A 19 7.11 8.58 -20.16
CA HIS A 19 6.86 7.20 -19.76
C HIS A 19 7.23 6.21 -20.88
N LEU A 20 6.93 6.55 -22.14
CA LEU A 20 7.31 5.71 -23.27
C LEU A 20 8.82 5.54 -23.36
N GLU A 21 9.59 6.63 -23.37
CA GLU A 21 11.05 6.61 -23.42
C GLU A 21 11.66 5.81 -22.26
N ARG A 22 11.07 5.92 -21.09
CA ARG A 22 11.52 5.23 -19.88
C ARG A 22 11.30 3.71 -19.93
N TYR A 23 10.15 3.28 -20.43
CA TYR A 23 9.77 1.87 -20.41
C TYR A 23 10.10 1.10 -21.68
N LEU A 24 10.26 1.78 -22.81
CA LEU A 24 10.57 1.15 -24.08
C LEU A 24 11.77 0.21 -24.05
N PRO A 25 12.91 0.53 -23.37
CA PRO A 25 14.02 -0.41 -23.24
C PRO A 25 13.66 -1.71 -22.54
N LEU A 26 12.80 -1.65 -21.52
CA LEU A 26 12.30 -2.84 -20.81
C LEU A 26 11.37 -3.67 -21.69
N LEU A 27 10.48 -3.02 -22.44
CA LEU A 27 9.54 -3.68 -23.33
C LEU A 27 10.25 -4.39 -24.48
N ASN A 28 11.31 -3.81 -25.00
CA ASN A 28 12.10 -4.37 -26.09
C ASN A 28 12.86 -5.65 -25.70
N VAL A 29 13.10 -5.91 -24.42
CA VAL A 29 13.73 -7.17 -23.96
C VAL A 29 12.73 -8.25 -23.62
N LEU A 30 11.42 -7.96 -23.62
CA LEU A 30 10.38 -8.96 -23.40
C LEU A 30 10.30 -9.88 -24.63
N ASN A 31 10.52 -11.17 -24.42
CA ASN A 31 10.43 -12.16 -25.48
C ASN A 31 8.99 -12.71 -25.62
N ARG A 32 8.03 -11.79 -25.83
CA ARG A 32 6.61 -12.10 -26.01
C ARG A 32 5.89 -10.94 -26.72
N PRO A 33 4.74 -11.20 -27.36
CA PRO A 33 3.95 -10.14 -27.96
C PRO A 33 3.46 -9.11 -26.93
N VAL A 34 3.65 -7.83 -27.24
CA VAL A 34 3.23 -6.69 -26.43
C VAL A 34 2.28 -5.82 -27.26
N LEU A 35 1.14 -5.45 -26.66
CA LEU A 35 0.23 -4.46 -27.18
C LEU A 35 0.42 -3.14 -26.42
N LEU A 36 0.98 -2.15 -27.08
CA LEU A 36 1.19 -0.82 -26.54
C LEU A 36 -0.06 0.03 -26.81
N LEU A 37 -0.73 0.45 -25.77
CA LEU A 37 -1.90 1.34 -25.82
C LEU A 37 -1.41 2.75 -25.48
N CYS A 38 -1.43 3.66 -26.45
CA CYS A 38 -0.88 5.00 -26.30
C CYS A 38 -1.98 6.05 -26.24
N SER A 39 -1.86 7.04 -25.34
CA SER A 39 -2.62 8.28 -25.45
C SER A 39 -2.28 8.98 -26.79
N PRO A 40 -3.21 9.76 -27.37
CA PRO A 40 -2.94 10.55 -28.57
C PRO A 40 -1.78 11.55 -28.43
N GLU A 41 -1.37 11.87 -27.21
CA GLU A 41 -0.24 12.76 -26.91
C GLU A 41 1.12 12.08 -27.08
N VAL A 42 1.13 10.75 -27.19
CA VAL A 42 2.35 9.98 -27.40
C VAL A 42 2.75 10.02 -28.87
N ASP A 43 4.01 10.37 -29.13
CA ASP A 43 4.57 10.46 -30.48
C ASP A 43 4.53 9.08 -31.18
N ASP A 44 3.91 9.03 -32.36
CA ASP A 44 3.81 7.83 -33.21
C ASP A 44 5.11 7.48 -33.96
N GLY A 45 6.14 8.33 -33.83
CA GLY A 45 7.46 8.14 -34.43
C GLY A 45 8.42 7.23 -33.65
N VAL A 46 7.99 6.59 -32.55
CA VAL A 46 8.87 5.76 -31.74
C VAL A 46 9.14 4.41 -32.40
N GLU A 47 10.40 4.08 -32.60
CA GLU A 47 10.84 2.78 -33.10
C GLU A 47 10.58 1.69 -32.06
N VAL A 48 9.64 0.81 -32.34
CA VAL A 48 9.34 -0.39 -31.54
C VAL A 48 9.82 -1.65 -32.27
N ASN A 49 10.17 -2.69 -31.52
CA ASN A 49 10.57 -3.96 -32.13
C ASN A 49 9.35 -4.71 -32.72
N GLU A 50 9.61 -5.75 -33.52
CA GLU A 50 8.60 -6.56 -34.22
C GLU A 50 7.57 -7.26 -33.29
N ASN A 51 7.86 -7.38 -32.01
CA ASN A 51 6.98 -7.99 -31.03
C ASN A 51 6.02 -6.97 -30.39
N ILE A 52 6.16 -5.69 -30.67
CA ILE A 52 5.36 -4.62 -30.10
C ILE A 52 4.41 -4.09 -31.17
N SER A 53 3.11 -4.12 -30.87
CA SER A 53 2.06 -3.48 -31.66
C SER A 53 1.51 -2.29 -30.91
N ALA A 54 1.55 -1.11 -31.49
CA ALA A 54 1.04 0.11 -30.87
C ALA A 54 -0.37 0.45 -31.40
N ILE A 55 -1.26 0.88 -30.52
CA ILE A 55 -2.60 1.36 -30.85
C ILE A 55 -2.84 2.66 -30.06
N ALA A 56 -3.17 3.75 -30.78
CA ALA A 56 -3.59 4.98 -30.14
C ALA A 56 -5.01 4.83 -29.55
N ILE A 57 -5.20 5.30 -28.33
CA ILE A 57 -6.47 5.25 -27.60
C ILE A 57 -6.77 6.65 -27.07
N GLU A 58 -7.89 7.24 -27.50
CA GLU A 58 -8.29 8.60 -27.09
C GLU A 58 -8.62 8.70 -25.60
N ASP A 59 -9.19 7.64 -25.03
CA ASP A 59 -9.55 7.60 -23.60
C ASP A 59 -9.53 6.16 -23.10
N MET A 60 -8.72 5.91 -22.08
CA MET A 60 -8.64 4.61 -21.42
C MET A 60 -9.72 4.54 -20.34
N ASN A 61 -10.84 3.96 -20.70
CA ASN A 61 -11.97 3.76 -19.80
C ASN A 61 -12.38 2.27 -19.71
N VAL A 62 -13.34 1.97 -18.82
CA VAL A 62 -13.81 0.60 -18.57
C VAL A 62 -14.35 -0.07 -19.81
N ASP A 63 -15.17 0.65 -20.59
CA ASP A 63 -15.80 0.11 -21.80
C ASP A 63 -14.75 -0.28 -22.85
N MET A 64 -13.69 0.52 -22.98
CA MET A 64 -12.57 0.22 -23.87
C MET A 64 -11.82 -1.03 -23.40
N MET A 65 -11.57 -1.15 -22.11
CA MET A 65 -10.88 -2.31 -21.53
C MET A 65 -11.70 -3.58 -21.67
N GLU A 66 -13.01 -3.54 -21.49
CA GLU A 66 -13.91 -4.68 -21.70
C GLU A 66 -13.91 -5.11 -23.18
N ARG A 67 -13.97 -4.16 -24.11
CA ARG A 67 -13.88 -4.43 -25.56
C ARG A 67 -12.54 -5.04 -25.96
N LEU A 68 -11.43 -4.50 -25.44
CA LEU A 68 -10.10 -5.07 -25.72
C LEU A 68 -10.00 -6.50 -25.19
N GLN A 69 -10.58 -6.77 -24.02
CA GLN A 69 -10.60 -8.10 -23.44
C GLN A 69 -11.43 -9.10 -24.23
N GLU A 70 -12.54 -8.67 -24.86
CA GLU A 70 -13.38 -9.52 -25.72
C GLU A 70 -12.72 -9.84 -27.05
N VAL A 71 -11.96 -8.89 -27.61
CA VAL A 71 -11.36 -9.00 -28.96
C VAL A 71 -9.98 -9.64 -28.92
N LEU A 72 -9.22 -9.39 -27.83
CA LEU A 72 -7.83 -9.81 -27.69
C LEU A 72 -7.67 -10.77 -26.53
N SER A 73 -6.82 -11.81 -26.73
CA SER A 73 -6.38 -12.66 -25.64
C SER A 73 -5.28 -11.95 -24.86
N LEU A 74 -5.66 -11.29 -23.75
CA LEU A 74 -4.72 -10.55 -22.90
C LEU A 74 -4.31 -11.40 -21.70
N ASP A 75 -3.00 -11.53 -21.44
CA ASP A 75 -2.45 -12.20 -20.25
C ASP A 75 -2.35 -11.24 -19.06
N GLY A 76 -2.23 -9.96 -19.32
CA GLY A 76 -2.12 -8.94 -18.30
C GLY A 76 -2.11 -7.54 -18.89
N LEU A 77 -2.42 -6.56 -18.07
CA LEU A 77 -2.33 -5.15 -18.38
C LEU A 77 -1.25 -4.53 -17.51
N LEU A 78 -0.25 -3.94 -18.16
CA LEU A 78 0.75 -3.12 -17.51
C LEU A 78 0.28 -1.66 -17.57
N LEU A 79 0.15 -1.03 -16.41
CA LEU A 79 -0.28 0.36 -16.31
C LEU A 79 0.92 1.24 -15.98
N ALA A 80 1.08 2.32 -16.72
CA ALA A 80 2.02 3.40 -16.40
C ALA A 80 1.44 4.35 -15.32
N PRO A 81 2.22 5.28 -14.78
CA PRO A 81 2.12 5.82 -13.40
C PRO A 81 0.84 6.51 -12.93
N ASP A 82 -0.10 6.86 -13.79
CA ASP A 82 -1.42 7.36 -13.36
C ASP A 82 -2.40 6.23 -13.01
N ILE A 83 -1.88 5.28 -12.26
CA ILE A 83 -2.53 4.04 -11.86
C ILE A 83 -3.84 4.28 -11.10
N ASP A 84 -3.94 5.35 -10.31
CA ASP A 84 -5.08 5.57 -9.42
C ASP A 84 -6.44 5.63 -10.14
N VAL A 85 -6.48 6.17 -11.34
CA VAL A 85 -7.72 6.25 -12.12
C VAL A 85 -8.15 4.88 -12.65
N LEU A 86 -7.20 4.05 -13.08
CA LEU A 86 -7.48 2.73 -13.65
C LEU A 86 -7.60 1.62 -12.59
N LEU A 87 -6.95 1.77 -11.42
CA LEU A 87 -7.09 0.81 -10.32
C LEU A 87 -8.51 0.71 -9.78
N HIS A 88 -9.33 1.76 -9.90
CA HIS A 88 -10.75 1.68 -9.59
C HIS A 88 -11.52 0.68 -10.46
N HIS A 89 -11.00 0.37 -11.63
CA HIS A 89 -11.65 -0.50 -12.61
C HIS A 89 -10.97 -1.87 -12.72
N VAL A 90 -9.82 -2.06 -12.08
CA VAL A 90 -9.08 -3.34 -12.10
C VAL A 90 -9.94 -4.50 -11.59
N ASP A 91 -10.91 -4.24 -10.72
CA ASP A 91 -11.80 -5.26 -10.17
C ASP A 91 -12.72 -5.92 -11.21
N ASN A 92 -12.97 -5.25 -12.32
CA ASN A 92 -13.79 -5.75 -13.41
C ASN A 92 -12.97 -6.54 -14.46
N LEU A 93 -11.64 -6.46 -14.42
CA LEU A 93 -10.78 -7.13 -15.37
C LEU A 93 -10.60 -8.62 -15.02
N LYS A 94 -10.67 -9.49 -16.03
CA LYS A 94 -10.55 -10.95 -15.89
C LYS A 94 -9.12 -11.49 -16.05
N PHE A 95 -8.13 -10.62 -16.15
CA PHE A 95 -6.72 -10.96 -16.33
C PHE A 95 -5.83 -10.26 -15.28
N PRO A 96 -4.60 -10.77 -15.03
CA PRO A 96 -3.65 -10.13 -14.12
C PRO A 96 -3.30 -8.72 -14.58
N VAL A 97 -3.29 -7.77 -13.66
CA VAL A 97 -2.81 -6.41 -13.92
C VAL A 97 -1.38 -6.29 -13.39
N ILE A 98 -0.48 -5.84 -14.24
CA ILE A 98 0.92 -5.58 -13.92
C ILE A 98 1.09 -4.07 -13.83
N THR A 99 1.61 -3.60 -12.72
CA THR A 99 1.87 -2.16 -12.54
C THR A 99 3.37 -1.89 -12.47
N LEU A 100 3.81 -0.80 -13.11
CA LEU A 100 5.18 -0.29 -12.95
C LEU A 100 5.18 0.73 -11.81
N ASN A 101 6.08 0.56 -10.85
CA ASN A 101 6.20 1.49 -9.73
C ASN A 101 7.08 2.69 -10.15
N PRO A 102 6.54 3.89 -10.33
CA PRO A 102 7.30 5.05 -10.81
C PRO A 102 8.29 5.63 -9.79
N PHE A 103 8.28 5.16 -8.54
CA PHE A 103 9.07 5.75 -7.46
C PHE A 103 10.38 5.01 -7.14
N VAL A 104 10.72 3.94 -7.87
CA VAL A 104 11.94 3.17 -7.62
C VAL A 104 13.00 3.53 -8.66
N THR A 105 13.98 4.34 -8.26
CA THR A 105 14.98 4.94 -9.14
C THR A 105 16.15 4.02 -9.55
N GLN A 106 16.24 2.77 -9.08
CA GLN A 106 17.35 1.86 -9.41
C GLN A 106 16.99 0.39 -9.63
N ASP A 107 15.86 -0.09 -9.11
CA ASP A 107 15.33 -1.45 -9.39
C ASP A 107 13.83 -1.32 -9.67
N GLU A 108 13.47 -1.10 -10.93
CA GLU A 108 12.06 -1.03 -11.34
C GLU A 108 11.44 -2.43 -11.22
N GLN A 109 10.70 -2.64 -10.14
CA GLN A 109 9.99 -3.91 -9.92
C GLN A 109 8.64 -3.85 -10.60
N ILE A 110 8.42 -4.83 -11.47
CA ILE A 110 7.11 -5.08 -12.07
C ILE A 110 6.22 -5.70 -11.00
N THR A 111 5.14 -5.02 -10.63
CA THR A 111 4.17 -5.52 -9.67
C THR A 111 3.06 -6.28 -10.40
N ILE A 112 2.94 -7.58 -10.15
CA ILE A 112 1.89 -8.42 -10.70
C ILE A 112 0.70 -8.43 -9.74
N ILE A 113 -0.43 -7.86 -10.16
CA ILE A 113 -1.66 -7.94 -9.38
C ILE A 113 -2.35 -9.27 -9.66
N ASN A 114 -2.20 -10.20 -8.75
CA ASN A 114 -2.85 -11.52 -8.83
C ASN A 114 -4.17 -11.49 -8.07
N LYS A 115 -5.27 -11.28 -8.78
CA LYS A 115 -6.63 -11.27 -8.19
C LYS A 115 -7.11 -12.64 -7.72
N GLU A 116 -6.56 -13.72 -8.25
CA GLU A 116 -6.95 -15.08 -7.85
C GLU A 116 -6.39 -15.47 -6.48
N ALA A 117 -5.24 -14.90 -6.08
CA ALA A 117 -4.59 -15.24 -4.82
C ALA A 117 -5.47 -14.96 -3.60
N PRO A 118 -6.12 -13.80 -3.45
CA PRO A 118 -7.06 -13.53 -2.36
C PRO A 118 -8.25 -14.48 -2.34
N CYS A 119 -8.86 -14.75 -3.50
CA CYS A 119 -9.98 -15.68 -3.63
C CYS A 119 -9.58 -17.12 -3.26
N ARG A 120 -8.39 -17.55 -3.68
CA ARG A 120 -7.84 -18.86 -3.33
C ARG A 120 -7.57 -18.96 -1.83
N TYR A 121 -6.97 -17.93 -1.24
CA TYR A 121 -6.71 -17.86 0.18
C TYR A 121 -7.98 -18.02 1.01
N LEU A 122 -9.05 -17.25 0.71
CA LEU A 122 -10.33 -17.34 1.42
C LEU A 122 -11.00 -18.71 1.30
N LYS A 123 -10.77 -19.45 0.19
CA LYS A 123 -11.31 -20.82 0.01
C LYS A 123 -10.53 -21.88 0.79
N THR A 124 -9.27 -21.63 1.09
CA THR A 124 -8.37 -22.65 1.68
C THR A 124 -8.02 -22.38 3.15
N ALA A 125 -8.05 -21.11 3.58
CA ALA A 125 -7.71 -20.76 4.94
C ALA A 125 -8.77 -21.20 5.94
N SER A 126 -8.41 -22.02 6.92
CA SER A 126 -9.29 -22.43 8.02
C SER A 126 -9.64 -21.26 8.95
N VAL A 127 -8.70 -20.33 9.13
CA VAL A 127 -8.83 -19.09 9.91
C VAL A 127 -8.33 -17.94 9.04
N PRO A 128 -9.20 -17.32 8.21
CA PRO A 128 -8.79 -16.24 7.32
C PRO A 128 -8.31 -15.02 8.11
N LYS A 129 -7.12 -14.53 7.76
CA LYS A 129 -6.44 -13.39 8.42
C LYS A 129 -5.88 -12.46 7.35
N LEU A 130 -6.08 -11.15 7.51
CA LEU A 130 -5.67 -10.13 6.56
C LEU A 130 -4.61 -9.21 7.19
N HIS A 131 -3.49 -9.05 6.50
CA HIS A 131 -2.46 -8.07 6.81
C HIS A 131 -2.48 -6.96 5.76
N ILE A 132 -2.83 -5.74 6.16
CA ILE A 132 -2.99 -4.58 5.28
C ILE A 132 -1.75 -3.69 5.38
N GLY A 133 -1.14 -3.35 4.23
CA GLY A 133 0.07 -2.53 4.19
C GLY A 133 1.28 -3.25 4.75
N CYS A 134 1.50 -4.50 4.34
CA CYS A 134 2.53 -5.35 4.92
C CYS A 134 3.96 -4.87 4.62
N GLY A 135 4.16 -4.02 3.59
CA GLY A 135 5.49 -3.64 3.16
C GLY A 135 6.39 -4.86 2.94
N PRO A 136 7.62 -4.86 3.51
CA PRO A 136 8.53 -6.00 3.43
C PRO A 136 8.26 -7.10 4.48
N PHE A 137 7.29 -6.91 5.38
CA PHE A 137 7.07 -7.78 6.54
C PHE A 137 5.92 -8.77 6.32
N VAL A 138 6.18 -9.77 5.50
CA VAL A 138 5.22 -10.86 5.24
C VAL A 138 5.01 -11.70 6.51
N ILE A 139 3.75 -11.97 6.85
CA ILE A 139 3.36 -12.84 7.97
C ILE A 139 2.85 -14.16 7.41
N GLU A 140 3.46 -15.27 7.81
CA GLU A 140 3.07 -16.61 7.37
C GLU A 140 1.63 -16.95 7.79
N GLY A 141 0.87 -17.52 6.85
CA GLY A 141 -0.52 -17.89 7.06
C GLY A 141 -1.52 -16.73 7.06
N TRP A 142 -1.08 -15.51 6.74
CA TRP A 142 -1.92 -14.34 6.51
C TRP A 142 -2.05 -14.03 5.02
N LEU A 143 -3.16 -13.45 4.60
CA LEU A 143 -3.22 -12.76 3.32
C LEU A 143 -2.49 -11.43 3.47
N ASN A 144 -1.25 -11.38 3.00
CA ASN A 144 -0.44 -10.16 3.05
C ASN A 144 -0.79 -9.29 1.85
N THR A 145 -1.09 -8.01 2.11
CA THR A 145 -1.51 -7.08 1.08
C THR A 145 -0.79 -5.75 1.18
N ASP A 146 -0.51 -5.16 0.03
CA ASP A 146 0.07 -3.82 -0.09
C ASP A 146 -0.27 -3.23 -1.46
N VAL A 147 -0.14 -1.91 -1.64
CA VAL A 147 -0.17 -1.27 -2.96
C VAL A 147 1.09 -1.57 -3.76
N LYS A 148 2.18 -1.96 -3.08
CA LYS A 148 3.46 -2.36 -3.67
C LYS A 148 3.65 -3.87 -3.46
N CYS A 149 3.30 -4.66 -4.47
CA CYS A 149 3.46 -6.12 -4.43
C CYS A 149 4.88 -6.53 -4.84
N ASN A 150 5.87 -6.17 -4.03
CA ASN A 150 7.28 -6.44 -4.30
C ASN A 150 7.70 -7.91 -4.08
N TYR A 151 6.81 -8.71 -3.50
CA TYR A 151 7.05 -10.12 -3.19
C TYR A 151 5.88 -10.98 -3.69
N PRO A 152 6.14 -12.22 -4.13
CA PRO A 152 5.10 -13.12 -4.64
C PRO A 152 3.98 -13.43 -3.65
N GLU A 153 4.28 -13.33 -2.34
CA GLU A 153 3.35 -13.59 -1.25
C GLU A 153 2.45 -12.39 -0.94
N VAL A 154 2.69 -11.24 -1.57
CA VAL A 154 1.93 -10.00 -1.34
C VAL A 154 0.91 -9.82 -2.44
N SER A 155 -0.35 -9.71 -2.07
CA SER A 155 -1.45 -9.40 -2.98
C SER A 155 -1.75 -7.91 -2.98
N TYR A 156 -2.18 -7.39 -4.12
CA TYR A 156 -2.54 -5.97 -4.22
C TYR A 156 -3.80 -5.66 -3.40
N LEU A 157 -3.71 -4.59 -2.59
CA LEU A 157 -4.86 -3.96 -1.93
C LEU A 157 -4.55 -2.49 -1.68
N ASN A 158 -5.41 -1.59 -2.17
CA ASN A 158 -5.41 -0.19 -1.78
C ASN A 158 -6.30 -0.02 -0.54
N ALA A 159 -5.67 0.29 0.60
CA ALA A 159 -6.36 0.39 1.89
C ALA A 159 -7.42 1.50 1.94
N GLY A 160 -7.28 2.55 1.13
CA GLY A 160 -8.23 3.68 1.07
C GLY A 160 -9.39 3.49 0.09
N LYS A 161 -9.62 2.26 -0.42
CA LYS A 161 -10.66 1.95 -1.42
C LYS A 161 -11.53 0.79 -0.94
N PRO A 162 -12.73 0.56 -1.56
CA PRO A 162 -13.54 -0.62 -1.28
C PRO A 162 -12.76 -1.92 -1.51
N TYR A 163 -12.88 -2.89 -0.61
CA TYR A 163 -12.13 -4.14 -0.68
C TYR A 163 -12.88 -5.21 -1.48
N PRO A 164 -12.18 -6.00 -2.32
CA PRO A 164 -12.77 -7.05 -3.14
C PRO A 164 -13.06 -8.33 -2.33
N PHE A 165 -13.49 -8.18 -1.08
CA PHE A 165 -13.77 -9.28 -0.19
C PHE A 165 -15.24 -9.30 0.23
N PRO A 166 -15.86 -10.49 0.39
CA PRO A 166 -17.21 -10.59 0.93
C PRO A 166 -17.29 -10.09 2.38
N ASP A 167 -18.50 -9.68 2.80
CA ASP A 167 -18.79 -9.37 4.19
C ASP A 167 -18.47 -10.57 5.08
N ASN A 168 -18.00 -10.30 6.30
CA ASN A 168 -17.71 -11.31 7.32
C ASN A 168 -16.78 -12.45 6.83
N SER A 169 -15.79 -12.14 6.04
CA SER A 169 -14.86 -13.12 5.45
C SER A 169 -13.60 -13.36 6.27
N PHE A 170 -13.20 -12.44 7.15
CA PHE A 170 -11.97 -12.55 7.94
C PHE A 170 -12.23 -12.73 9.44
N GLU A 171 -11.36 -13.52 10.09
CA GLU A 171 -11.33 -13.70 11.55
C GLU A 171 -10.51 -12.62 12.24
N TYR A 172 -9.41 -12.19 11.62
CA TYR A 172 -8.50 -11.18 12.16
C TYR A 172 -7.96 -10.29 11.04
N ILE A 173 -7.77 -9.02 11.38
CA ILE A 173 -7.15 -8.03 10.50
C ILE A 173 -6.02 -7.36 11.29
N PHE A 174 -4.88 -7.12 10.63
CA PHE A 174 -3.73 -6.43 11.19
C PHE A 174 -3.21 -5.38 10.21
N SER A 175 -2.78 -4.25 10.74
CA SER A 175 -2.04 -3.22 10.00
C SER A 175 -1.09 -2.49 10.93
N GLU A 176 0.13 -2.24 10.46
CA GLU A 176 1.18 -1.54 11.19
C GLU A 176 1.78 -0.45 10.32
N HIS A 177 1.86 0.79 10.84
CA HIS A 177 2.47 1.95 10.19
C HIS A 177 2.02 2.16 8.73
N LEU A 178 0.71 2.02 8.49
CA LEU A 178 0.04 2.33 7.23
C LEU A 178 -1.01 3.42 7.39
N PHE A 179 -1.79 3.35 8.49
CA PHE A 179 -3.00 4.15 8.67
C PHE A 179 -2.72 5.65 8.58
N GLU A 180 -1.60 6.10 9.12
CA GLU A 180 -1.14 7.49 9.07
C GLU A 180 -0.78 7.99 7.67
N HIS A 181 -0.54 7.10 6.72
CA HIS A 181 -0.27 7.45 5.32
C HIS A 181 -1.52 7.71 4.50
N LEU A 182 -2.69 7.40 5.04
CA LEU A 182 -3.99 7.63 4.44
C LEU A 182 -4.53 9.00 4.86
N SER A 183 -5.24 9.68 3.95
CA SER A 183 -6.05 10.84 4.31
C SER A 183 -7.17 10.45 5.25
N ILE A 184 -7.74 11.41 5.99
CA ILE A 184 -8.84 11.12 6.92
C ILE A 184 -10.05 10.45 6.24
N VAL A 185 -10.30 10.74 4.96
CA VAL A 185 -11.35 10.11 4.17
C VAL A 185 -11.02 8.65 3.89
N GLU A 186 -9.79 8.37 3.46
CA GLU A 186 -9.31 7.00 3.19
C GLU A 186 -9.22 6.16 4.46
N GLN A 187 -8.86 6.77 5.59
CA GLN A 187 -8.89 6.11 6.90
C GLN A 187 -10.31 5.67 7.29
N THR A 188 -11.31 6.53 7.00
CA THR A 188 -12.72 6.16 7.21
C THR A 188 -13.09 4.96 6.35
N VAL A 189 -12.77 5.00 5.06
CA VAL A 189 -13.02 3.87 4.14
C VAL A 189 -12.33 2.59 4.63
N MET A 190 -11.06 2.67 5.04
CA MET A 190 -10.33 1.51 5.57
C MET A 190 -11.02 0.90 6.78
N LEU A 191 -11.45 1.70 7.74
CA LEU A 191 -12.13 1.19 8.94
C LEU A 191 -13.51 0.62 8.63
N GLU A 192 -14.30 1.28 7.75
CA GLU A 192 -15.60 0.78 7.28
C GLU A 192 -15.45 -0.57 6.59
N GLU A 193 -14.46 -0.72 5.71
CA GLU A 193 -14.18 -1.96 5.01
C GLU A 193 -13.66 -3.05 5.98
N CYS A 194 -12.76 -2.70 6.91
CA CYS A 194 -12.34 -3.62 7.97
C CYS A 194 -13.56 -4.11 8.78
N TYR A 195 -14.44 -3.21 9.16
CA TYR A 195 -15.68 -3.57 9.87
C TYR A 195 -16.57 -4.48 9.03
N ARG A 196 -16.79 -4.16 7.75
CA ARG A 196 -17.61 -4.95 6.84
C ARG A 196 -17.11 -6.38 6.67
N ILE A 197 -15.81 -6.55 6.37
CA ILE A 197 -15.22 -7.86 6.07
C ILE A 197 -14.87 -8.69 7.31
N LEU A 198 -14.74 -8.07 8.48
CA LEU A 198 -14.47 -8.76 9.73
C LEU A 198 -15.72 -9.52 10.19
N LYS A 199 -15.57 -10.75 10.69
CA LYS A 199 -16.66 -11.53 11.27
C LYS A 199 -17.10 -10.94 12.61
N PRO A 200 -18.39 -11.05 12.98
CA PRO A 200 -18.88 -10.62 14.30
C PRO A 200 -18.08 -11.26 15.46
N GLY A 201 -17.77 -10.47 16.48
CA GLY A 201 -16.98 -10.90 17.63
C GLY A 201 -15.49 -11.12 17.34
N ARG A 202 -15.01 -10.67 16.17
CA ARG A 202 -13.59 -10.76 15.78
C ARG A 202 -12.93 -9.38 15.83
N ARG A 203 -11.59 -9.36 15.73
CA ARG A 203 -10.81 -8.16 16.03
C ARG A 203 -9.95 -7.70 14.86
N VAL A 204 -9.85 -6.38 14.75
CA VAL A 204 -8.79 -5.71 14.00
C VAL A 204 -7.76 -5.16 15.00
N ARG A 205 -6.46 -5.29 14.66
CA ARG A 205 -5.33 -4.73 15.40
C ARG A 205 -4.63 -3.70 14.54
N LEU A 206 -4.48 -2.49 15.06
CA LEU A 206 -3.76 -1.40 14.42
C LEU A 206 -2.60 -0.92 15.30
N ALA A 207 -1.44 -0.67 14.67
CA ALA A 207 -0.29 -0.04 15.29
C ALA A 207 0.13 1.17 14.45
N MET A 208 0.29 2.35 15.07
CA MET A 208 0.57 3.60 14.36
C MET A 208 1.24 4.63 15.26
N PRO A 209 1.82 5.72 14.68
CA PRO A 209 2.40 6.80 15.47
C PRO A 209 1.39 7.47 16.39
N ASN A 210 1.85 7.87 17.58
CA ASN A 210 1.04 8.49 18.63
C ASN A 210 1.20 10.01 18.61
N LEU A 211 0.17 10.74 18.24
CA LEU A 211 0.21 12.20 18.24
C LEU A 211 0.49 12.78 19.62
N HIS A 212 0.04 12.16 20.72
CA HIS A 212 0.37 12.62 22.07
C HIS A 212 1.88 12.58 22.32
N PHE A 213 2.57 11.51 21.92
CA PHE A 213 4.03 11.44 22.02
C PHE A 213 4.70 12.53 21.18
N ILE A 214 4.27 12.72 19.94
CA ILE A 214 4.83 13.73 19.04
C ILE A 214 4.69 15.14 19.66
N MET A 215 3.55 15.45 20.24
CA MET A 215 3.33 16.73 20.92
C MET A 215 4.13 16.84 22.23
N ASP A 216 4.34 15.75 22.94
CA ASP A 216 5.17 15.72 24.18
C ASP A 216 6.64 16.03 23.86
N LEU A 217 7.15 15.65 22.70
CA LEU A 217 8.49 16.03 22.24
C LEU A 217 8.71 17.55 22.20
N TYR A 218 7.67 18.29 21.80
CA TYR A 218 7.73 19.77 21.78
C TYR A 218 7.51 20.38 23.15
N ASN A 219 6.50 19.92 23.87
CA ASN A 219 6.10 20.51 25.15
C ASN A 219 7.11 20.21 26.28
N HIS A 220 7.79 19.08 26.22
CA HIS A 220 8.72 18.61 27.25
C HIS A 220 10.02 18.04 26.67
N PRO A 221 10.77 18.82 25.85
CA PRO A 221 11.96 18.30 25.14
C PRO A 221 13.08 17.83 26.07
N ASN A 222 13.12 18.35 27.30
CA ASN A 222 14.15 18.05 28.28
C ASN A 222 13.88 16.79 29.13
N LYS A 223 12.71 16.15 29.01
CA LYS A 223 12.50 14.82 29.59
C LYS A 223 13.53 13.86 29.03
N GLU A 224 14.10 13.00 29.85
CA GLU A 224 15.21 12.10 29.48
C GLU A 224 14.94 11.29 28.20
N TYR A 225 13.77 10.65 28.13
CA TYR A 225 13.39 9.86 26.96
C TYR A 225 13.09 10.73 25.71
N ASN A 226 12.50 11.93 25.87
CA ASN A 226 12.26 12.85 24.77
C ASN A 226 13.58 13.38 24.20
N ARG A 227 14.50 13.80 25.08
CA ARG A 227 15.82 14.25 24.64
C ARG A 227 16.56 13.16 23.89
N LYS A 228 16.57 11.94 24.43
CA LYS A 228 17.19 10.78 23.76
C LYS A 228 16.58 10.53 22.39
N TYR A 229 15.24 10.60 22.28
CA TYR A 229 14.52 10.42 21.02
C TYR A 229 14.84 11.54 20.01
N LEU A 230 14.80 12.80 20.45
CA LEU A 230 15.10 13.97 19.62
C LEU A 230 16.52 13.92 19.06
N GLU A 231 17.52 13.62 19.90
CA GLU A 231 18.91 13.47 19.46
C GLU A 231 19.09 12.34 18.45
N TRP A 232 18.49 11.17 18.72
CA TRP A 232 18.54 10.02 17.83
C TRP A 232 17.85 10.29 16.50
N SER A 233 16.61 10.75 16.53
CA SER A 233 15.81 11.02 15.34
C SER A 233 16.42 12.12 14.48
N TYR A 234 16.90 13.21 15.10
CA TYR A 234 17.56 14.29 14.37
C TYR A 234 18.84 13.82 13.69
N ARG A 235 19.67 13.01 14.35
CA ARG A 235 20.91 12.46 13.76
C ARG A 235 20.63 11.59 12.54
N LEU A 236 19.58 10.78 12.58
CA LEU A 236 19.24 9.86 11.49
C LEU A 236 18.53 10.54 10.34
N PHE A 237 17.59 11.41 10.62
CA PHE A 237 16.63 11.93 9.65
C PHE A 237 16.70 13.46 9.47
N GLY A 238 17.31 14.18 10.40
CA GLY A 238 17.37 15.64 10.40
C GLY A 238 18.51 16.24 9.60
N ILE A 239 19.58 15.46 9.32
CA ILE A 239 20.77 15.97 8.65
C ILE A 239 20.73 15.57 7.17
N ARG A 240 20.22 16.46 6.33
CA ARG A 240 20.55 16.42 4.91
C ARG A 240 21.89 17.09 4.71
N LYS A 241 22.72 16.60 3.77
CA LYS A 241 24.08 17.12 3.50
C LYS A 241 24.15 18.63 3.31
N ASP A 242 23.05 19.26 2.91
CA ASP A 242 22.94 20.67 2.54
C ASP A 242 22.13 21.50 3.55
N THR A 243 21.70 20.94 4.69
CA THR A 243 21.01 21.71 5.71
C THR A 243 22.00 22.37 6.68
N PRO A 244 21.80 23.66 7.05
CA PRO A 244 22.60 24.29 8.10
C PRO A 244 22.53 23.46 9.40
N LYS A 245 23.63 23.44 10.16
CA LYS A 245 23.59 22.86 11.51
C LYS A 245 22.55 23.57 12.33
N VAL A 246 21.59 22.80 12.83
CA VAL A 246 20.50 23.31 13.67
C VAL A 246 20.92 23.20 15.14
N SER A 247 20.53 24.16 15.95
CA SER A 247 20.72 24.12 17.39
C SER A 247 19.88 23.00 18.03
N GLU A 248 20.38 22.36 19.09
CA GLU A 248 19.62 21.31 19.80
C GLU A 248 18.26 21.80 20.32
N VAL A 249 18.11 23.10 20.59
CA VAL A 249 16.84 23.71 20.99
C VAL A 249 15.77 23.63 19.90
N ASP A 250 16.18 23.49 18.65
CA ASP A 250 15.28 23.40 17.48
C ASP A 250 14.99 21.94 17.05
N TYR A 251 15.65 20.94 17.66
CA TYR A 251 15.41 19.52 17.34
C TYR A 251 13.93 19.13 17.39
N PRO A 252 13.13 19.54 18.40
CA PRO A 252 11.70 19.21 18.43
C PRO A 252 10.96 19.64 17.17
N ILE A 253 11.23 20.85 16.66
CA ILE A 253 10.57 21.40 15.46
C ILE A 253 10.91 20.53 14.24
N HIS A 254 12.19 20.16 14.06
CA HIS A 254 12.63 19.35 12.94
C HIS A 254 12.06 17.92 13.01
N VAL A 255 12.12 17.30 14.17
CA VAL A 255 11.63 15.92 14.36
C VAL A 255 10.12 15.86 14.14
N ILE A 256 9.35 16.81 14.66
CA ILE A 256 7.90 16.85 14.47
C ILE A 256 7.54 17.05 12.99
N ASN A 257 8.23 17.96 12.29
CA ASN A 257 8.01 18.13 10.85
C ASN A 257 8.36 16.87 10.04
N ASN A 258 9.36 16.08 10.49
CA ASN A 258 9.65 14.80 9.86
C ASN A 258 8.46 13.84 9.95
N PHE A 259 7.75 13.79 11.08
CA PHE A 259 6.55 12.98 11.20
C PHE A 259 5.50 13.33 10.15
N PHE A 260 5.33 14.59 9.80
CA PHE A 260 4.30 15.02 8.83
C PHE A 260 4.79 15.02 7.38
N HIS A 261 6.08 15.24 7.12
CA HIS A 261 6.56 15.51 5.76
C HIS A 261 7.56 14.48 5.22
N LEU A 262 8.44 13.93 6.08
CA LEU A 262 9.51 13.05 5.60
C LEU A 262 8.96 11.71 5.11
N TRP A 263 8.01 11.15 5.84
CA TRP A 263 7.41 9.83 5.55
C TRP A 263 6.05 9.92 4.87
N ARG A 264 5.61 11.12 4.46
CA ARG A 264 4.33 11.36 3.77
C ARG A 264 3.11 10.99 4.63
N HIS A 265 3.19 11.14 5.95
CA HIS A 265 2.03 10.97 6.80
C HIS A 265 1.00 12.08 6.50
N GLN A 266 -0.23 11.68 6.30
CA GLN A 266 -1.32 12.59 5.97
C GLN A 266 -2.15 12.95 7.21
N PHE A 267 -2.37 11.98 8.11
CA PHE A 267 -3.13 12.21 9.33
C PHE A 267 -2.70 11.27 10.45
N ILE A 268 -2.23 11.82 11.56
CA ILE A 268 -1.78 11.07 12.74
C ILE A 268 -2.81 11.23 13.87
N HIS A 269 -3.27 10.13 14.42
CA HIS A 269 -4.25 10.09 15.51
C HIS A 269 -3.62 10.18 16.90
N THR A 270 -4.44 10.64 17.87
CA THR A 270 -4.32 10.19 19.25
C THR A 270 -5.14 8.92 19.46
N PRO A 271 -4.87 8.09 20.49
CA PRO A 271 -5.71 6.93 20.78
C PRO A 271 -7.19 7.27 20.89
N GLU A 272 -7.55 8.40 21.55
CA GLU A 272 -8.93 8.81 21.75
C GLU A 272 -9.60 9.29 20.45
N SER A 273 -8.85 9.89 19.51
CA SER A 273 -9.42 10.28 18.22
C SER A 273 -9.73 9.08 17.35
N LEU A 274 -8.86 8.06 17.36
CA LEU A 274 -9.11 6.79 16.69
C LEU A 274 -10.28 6.04 17.30
N GLU A 275 -10.34 5.98 18.64
CA GLU A 275 -11.47 5.35 19.37
C GLU A 275 -12.81 5.96 18.97
N ARG A 276 -12.93 7.29 18.95
CA ARG A 276 -14.17 7.97 18.51
C ARG A 276 -14.57 7.58 17.10
N MET A 277 -13.61 7.63 16.15
CA MET A 277 -13.84 7.26 14.76
C MET A 277 -14.30 5.80 14.64
N ALA A 278 -13.64 4.88 15.33
CA ALA A 278 -13.98 3.48 15.32
C ALA A 278 -15.37 3.20 15.93
N CYS A 279 -15.73 3.87 17.04
CA CYS A 279 -17.05 3.78 17.65
C CYS A 279 -18.17 4.28 16.71
N GLU A 280 -17.96 5.36 15.96
CA GLU A 280 -18.91 5.89 14.98
C GLU A 280 -19.19 4.88 13.85
N ILE A 281 -18.19 4.09 13.45
CA ILE A 281 -18.33 3.01 12.45
C ILE A 281 -19.06 1.79 13.03
N GLY A 282 -18.96 1.56 14.35
CA GLY A 282 -19.65 0.47 15.03
C GLY A 282 -18.75 -0.52 15.77
N PHE A 283 -17.44 -0.30 15.77
CA PHE A 283 -16.51 -1.10 16.58
C PHE A 283 -16.80 -0.94 18.08
N LYS A 284 -16.55 -2.00 18.81
CA LYS A 284 -16.78 -2.11 20.26
C LYS A 284 -15.53 -2.65 20.94
N ASP A 285 -15.56 -2.68 22.27
CA ASP A 285 -14.49 -3.28 23.07
C ASP A 285 -13.09 -2.89 22.57
N ILE A 286 -12.89 -1.55 22.41
CA ILE A 286 -11.66 -0.95 21.92
C ILE A 286 -10.66 -0.93 23.07
N ARG A 287 -9.52 -1.65 22.92
CA ARG A 287 -8.54 -1.83 23.98
C ARG A 287 -7.15 -1.43 23.52
N PRO A 288 -6.43 -0.61 24.30
CA PRO A 288 -5.03 -0.34 24.06
C PRO A 288 -4.17 -1.55 24.48
N TYR A 289 -3.10 -1.78 23.73
CA TYR A 289 -2.08 -2.77 24.06
C TYR A 289 -0.68 -2.17 23.92
N THR A 290 0.29 -2.80 24.55
CA THR A 290 1.70 -2.56 24.23
C THR A 290 2.10 -3.39 23.01
N ILE A 291 3.13 -2.93 22.30
CA ILE A 291 3.70 -3.63 21.14
C ILE A 291 3.98 -5.09 21.52
N GLY A 292 3.60 -6.02 20.68
CA GLY A 292 3.79 -7.45 20.86
C GLY A 292 2.83 -8.13 21.85
N CYS A 293 2.01 -7.40 22.62
CA CYS A 293 1.08 -7.96 23.59
C CYS A 293 -0.35 -7.97 23.05
N SER A 294 -1.10 -9.04 23.32
CA SER A 294 -2.53 -9.19 23.03
C SER A 294 -3.13 -10.26 23.93
N ASP A 295 -4.41 -10.11 24.29
CA ASP A 295 -5.23 -11.17 24.91
C ASP A 295 -5.65 -12.22 23.88
N THR A 296 -5.54 -11.91 22.60
CA THR A 296 -5.85 -12.79 21.47
C THR A 296 -4.54 -13.41 20.95
N PRO A 297 -4.28 -14.72 21.13
CA PRO A 297 -3.00 -15.34 20.75
C PRO A 297 -2.58 -15.11 19.28
N THR A 298 -3.56 -15.06 18.37
CA THR A 298 -3.32 -14.82 16.93
C THR A 298 -2.82 -13.41 16.64
N LEU A 299 -3.08 -12.43 17.50
CA LEU A 299 -2.70 -11.03 17.34
C LEU A 299 -1.42 -10.67 18.14
N GLN A 300 -0.85 -11.63 18.86
CA GLN A 300 0.34 -11.42 19.68
C GLN A 300 1.61 -11.43 18.82
N GLY A 301 2.51 -10.47 19.03
CA GLY A 301 3.86 -10.43 18.43
C GLY A 301 3.88 -10.15 16.94
N LEU A 302 2.87 -9.47 16.40
CA LEU A 302 2.74 -9.19 14.96
C LEU A 302 3.62 -8.01 14.51
N GLU A 303 3.84 -7.02 15.36
CA GLU A 303 4.56 -5.79 15.02
C GLU A 303 6.01 -6.07 14.64
N LYS A 304 6.47 -5.47 13.55
CA LYS A 304 7.81 -5.61 12.99
C LYS A 304 8.54 -4.28 12.78
N HIS A 305 7.87 -3.14 12.98
CA HIS A 305 8.49 -1.82 12.79
C HIS A 305 9.76 -1.62 13.62
N GLY A 306 9.84 -2.22 14.81
CA GLY A 306 11.04 -2.27 15.62
C GLY A 306 12.25 -2.98 15.00
N GLN A 307 12.11 -3.61 13.81
CA GLN A 307 13.25 -4.10 13.01
C GLN A 307 13.85 -2.98 12.14
N SER A 308 13.08 -1.93 11.85
CA SER A 308 13.50 -0.76 11.04
C SER A 308 14.11 0.35 11.90
N ILE A 309 13.67 0.46 13.16
CA ILE A 309 14.15 1.44 14.14
C ILE A 309 14.44 0.75 15.48
N PRO A 310 15.21 1.37 16.40
CA PRO A 310 15.46 0.81 17.73
C PRO A 310 14.15 0.54 18.50
N SER A 311 14.03 -0.63 19.14
CA SER A 311 12.82 -1.02 19.88
C SER A 311 12.35 0.03 20.88
N TRP A 312 13.29 0.66 21.63
CA TRP A 312 12.95 1.72 22.57
C TRP A 312 12.31 2.96 21.93
N ALA A 313 12.68 3.28 20.68
CA ALA A 313 12.09 4.40 19.92
C ALA A 313 10.68 4.03 19.44
N ASN A 314 10.53 2.82 18.88
CA ASN A 314 9.25 2.27 18.47
C ASN A 314 8.24 2.21 19.63
N GLU A 315 8.68 1.77 20.82
CA GLU A 315 7.84 1.72 22.03
C GLU A 315 7.36 3.11 22.50
N LEU A 316 8.13 4.16 22.24
CA LEU A 316 7.76 5.53 22.59
C LEU A 316 6.78 6.15 21.58
N GLU A 317 7.04 5.96 20.27
CA GLU A 317 6.31 6.65 19.22
C GLU A 317 5.02 5.94 18.78
N THR A 318 4.89 4.63 19.04
CA THR A 318 3.80 3.81 18.52
C THR A 318 2.78 3.49 19.62
N PHE A 319 1.49 3.64 19.29
CA PHE A 319 0.42 3.04 20.07
C PHE A 319 -0.25 1.92 19.30
N VAL A 320 -0.77 0.96 20.05
CA VAL A 320 -1.44 -0.23 19.52
C VAL A 320 -2.84 -0.31 20.09
N VAL A 321 -3.81 -0.62 19.23
CA VAL A 321 -5.21 -0.79 19.62
C VAL A 321 -5.80 -2.03 18.95
N GLU A 322 -6.65 -2.74 19.68
CA GLU A 322 -7.52 -3.78 19.14
C GLU A 322 -8.98 -3.37 19.29
N MET A 323 -9.78 -3.64 18.26
CA MET A 323 -11.18 -3.26 18.19
C MET A 323 -12.00 -4.47 17.74
N GLU A 324 -13.16 -4.69 18.33
CA GLU A 324 -14.07 -5.79 18.02
C GLU A 324 -15.26 -5.31 17.19
N LYS A 325 -15.66 -6.13 16.21
CA LYS A 325 -16.90 -5.92 15.45
C LYS A 325 -18.12 -6.32 16.26
#